data_68914505e777d27fc71523f3c0c0e3f8
#
_entry.id   68914505e777d27fc71523f3c0c0e3f8
#
_cell.length_a   1.000
_cell.length_b   1.000
_cell.length_c   1.000
_cell.angle_alpha   90.00
_cell.angle_beta   90.00
_cell.angle_gamma   90.00
#
_symmetry.space_group_name_H-M   'P 1'
#
loop_
_entity.id
_entity.type
_entity.pdbx_description
1 polymer ?
#
loop_
_entity_poly.entity_id
_entity_poly.type
_entity_poly.pdbx_seq_one_letter_code
_entity_poly.pdbx_strand_id
1 'polypeptide(L)'
;MSAAPVFSRRAVESFVPEGSPRTYQIAPLTYLERQNYRADMTRRCGPLPSQAAMMSALRAAIREASPGNAATLLVTVDDFEAEPENDDLKAHLAALEAVAMGVPVYAEQRALQERHLGMIPWVAAQHALRGWEGERLPPFARERGLVPEDLLGVLPEGELLAVGWKAFSLMQPDQAAAGNSEPPS
;
A
#
# COMPACT_ATOMS: atom_id res chain seq x y z
N MET A 1 -1.99 4.38 -45.39
CA MET A 1 -1.77 3.11 -44.71
C MET A 1 -1.89 3.40 -43.23
N SER A 2 -3.01 3.00 -42.59
CA SER A 2 -3.27 3.24 -41.18
C SER A 2 -2.51 2.18 -40.39
N ALA A 3 -1.55 2.59 -39.57
CA ALA A 3 -0.87 1.68 -38.67
C ALA A 3 -1.89 1.21 -37.58
N ALA A 4 -2.11 -0.09 -37.51
CA ALA A 4 -2.93 -0.68 -36.44
C ALA A 4 -2.34 -0.29 -35.07
N PRO A 5 -3.18 0.05 -34.08
CA PRO A 5 -2.68 0.37 -32.75
C PRO A 5 -1.93 -0.84 -32.18
N VAL A 6 -0.66 -0.63 -31.89
CA VAL A 6 0.16 -1.63 -31.20
C VAL A 6 -0.35 -1.70 -29.76
N PHE A 7 -1.23 -2.65 -29.48
CA PHE A 7 -1.54 -2.99 -28.10
C PHE A 7 -0.27 -3.57 -27.46
N SER A 8 0.45 -2.75 -26.73
CA SER A 8 1.57 -3.20 -25.91
C SER A 8 1.05 -4.28 -24.96
N ARG A 9 1.41 -5.55 -25.21
CA ARG A 9 1.26 -6.60 -24.19
C ARG A 9 2.11 -6.14 -23.03
N ARG A 10 1.48 -5.85 -21.89
CA ARG A 10 2.22 -5.54 -20.68
C ARG A 10 3.20 -6.67 -20.42
N ALA A 11 4.49 -6.35 -20.47
CA ALA A 11 5.53 -7.33 -20.29
C ALA A 11 5.42 -7.92 -18.88
N VAL A 12 5.40 -9.24 -18.80
CA VAL A 12 5.58 -9.95 -17.53
C VAL A 12 7.03 -9.74 -17.12
N GLU A 13 7.25 -9.25 -15.91
CA GLU A 13 8.57 -9.00 -15.37
C GLU A 13 9.01 -10.21 -14.53
N SER A 14 10.23 -10.71 -14.78
CA SER A 14 10.86 -11.69 -13.93
C SER A 14 11.52 -10.99 -12.74
N PHE A 15 11.18 -11.42 -11.54
CA PHE A 15 11.68 -10.86 -10.29
C PHE A 15 12.27 -11.95 -9.40
N VAL A 16 13.48 -11.75 -8.91
CA VAL A 16 14.15 -12.62 -7.94
C VAL A 16 14.33 -11.82 -6.66
N PRO A 17 13.67 -12.18 -5.56
CA PRO A 17 13.91 -11.57 -4.26
C PRO A 17 15.36 -11.75 -3.83
N GLU A 18 15.90 -10.78 -3.11
CA GLU A 18 17.28 -10.82 -2.63
C GLU A 18 17.53 -12.10 -1.79
N GLY A 19 18.59 -12.83 -2.13
CA GLY A 19 18.95 -14.09 -1.46
C GLY A 19 18.03 -15.28 -1.77
N SER A 20 17.02 -15.13 -2.64
CA SER A 20 16.14 -16.24 -3.04
C SER A 20 16.70 -17.00 -4.24
N PRO A 21 16.61 -18.35 -4.23
CA PRO A 21 16.89 -19.17 -5.41
C PRO A 21 15.68 -19.25 -6.37
N ARG A 22 14.60 -18.52 -6.11
CA ARG A 22 13.32 -18.60 -6.83
C ARG A 22 13.09 -17.39 -7.69
N THR A 23 12.42 -17.60 -8.81
CA THR A 23 12.04 -16.55 -9.75
C THR A 23 10.52 -16.43 -9.79
N TYR A 24 10.02 -15.22 -9.73
CA TYR A 24 8.61 -14.88 -9.77
C TYR A 24 8.28 -14.08 -11.03
N GLN A 25 7.19 -14.44 -11.69
CA GLN A 25 6.68 -13.75 -12.86
C GLN A 25 5.58 -12.78 -12.41
N ILE A 26 5.80 -11.49 -12.55
CA ILE A 26 4.87 -10.44 -12.09
C ILE A 26 4.42 -9.61 -13.28
N ALA A 27 3.12 -9.37 -13.41
CA ALA A 27 2.59 -8.47 -14.43
C ALA A 27 1.92 -7.25 -13.80
N PRO A 28 2.12 -6.05 -14.38
CA PRO A 28 1.35 -4.87 -14.00
C PRO A 28 -0.15 -5.14 -14.21
N LEU A 29 -0.98 -4.68 -13.28
CA LEU A 29 -2.42 -4.87 -13.37
C LEU A 29 -3.04 -3.98 -14.45
N THR A 30 -4.01 -4.52 -15.18
CA THR A 30 -4.90 -3.74 -16.04
C THR A 30 -5.74 -2.79 -15.20
N TYR A 31 -6.43 -1.83 -15.86
CA TYR A 31 -7.36 -0.95 -15.15
C TYR A 31 -8.40 -1.73 -14.34
N LEU A 32 -9.04 -2.73 -14.94
CA LEU A 32 -10.05 -3.56 -14.28
C LEU A 32 -9.47 -4.36 -13.11
N GLU A 33 -8.30 -4.98 -13.30
CA GLU A 33 -7.62 -5.71 -12.23
C GLU A 33 -7.25 -4.78 -11.06
N ARG A 34 -6.84 -3.52 -11.33
CA ARG A 34 -6.61 -2.53 -10.27
C ARG A 34 -7.88 -2.16 -9.51
N GLN A 35 -9.04 -2.06 -10.20
CA GLN A 35 -10.30 -1.83 -9.51
C GLN A 35 -10.68 -3.04 -8.64
N ASN A 36 -10.49 -4.25 -9.13
CA ASN A 36 -10.72 -5.48 -8.36
C ASN A 36 -9.77 -5.56 -7.15
N TYR A 37 -8.49 -5.23 -7.32
CA TYR A 37 -7.53 -5.12 -6.22
C TYR A 37 -8.00 -4.14 -5.14
N ARG A 38 -8.44 -2.93 -5.52
CA ARG A 38 -8.96 -1.93 -4.57
C ARG A 38 -10.22 -2.41 -3.84
N ALA A 39 -11.14 -3.05 -4.57
CA ALA A 39 -12.34 -3.63 -3.98
C ALA A 39 -12.00 -4.75 -2.99
N ASP A 40 -11.01 -5.60 -3.31
CA ASP A 40 -10.51 -6.65 -2.41
C ASP A 40 -9.87 -6.08 -1.16
N MET A 41 -9.03 -5.05 -1.29
CA MET A 41 -8.44 -4.36 -0.15
C MET A 41 -9.51 -3.79 0.78
N THR A 42 -10.49 -3.08 0.22
CA THR A 42 -11.61 -2.51 1.02
C THR A 42 -12.43 -3.59 1.71
N ARG A 43 -12.70 -4.72 1.02
CA ARG A 43 -13.46 -5.82 1.60
C ARG A 43 -12.74 -6.51 2.76
N ARG A 44 -11.41 -6.65 2.69
CA ARG A 44 -10.59 -7.35 3.70
C ARG A 44 -10.21 -6.48 4.89
N CYS A 45 -9.95 -5.21 4.64
CA CYS A 45 -9.36 -4.30 5.63
C CYS A 45 -10.28 -3.14 6.01
N GLY A 46 -11.40 -2.96 5.30
CA GLY A 46 -12.16 -1.70 5.36
C GLY A 46 -11.50 -0.60 4.52
N PRO A 47 -12.09 0.60 4.49
CA PRO A 47 -11.50 1.74 3.82
C PRO A 47 -10.20 2.15 4.52
N LEU A 48 -9.17 2.54 3.74
CA LEU A 48 -7.97 3.16 4.31
C LEU A 48 -8.36 4.51 4.93
N PRO A 49 -8.05 4.75 6.21
CA PRO A 49 -8.26 6.06 6.80
C PRO A 49 -7.51 7.14 6.02
N SER A 50 -8.20 8.22 5.67
CA SER A 50 -7.54 9.36 5.04
C SER A 50 -6.62 10.08 6.03
N GLN A 51 -5.62 10.81 5.52
CA GLN A 51 -4.77 11.64 6.37
C GLN A 51 -5.60 12.62 7.21
N ALA A 52 -6.62 13.23 6.63
CA ALA A 52 -7.53 14.12 7.35
C ALA A 52 -8.27 13.40 8.50
N ALA A 53 -8.71 12.15 8.29
CA ALA A 53 -9.34 11.35 9.33
C ALA A 53 -8.34 11.02 10.47
N MET A 54 -7.10 10.66 10.12
CA MET A 54 -6.03 10.41 11.09
C MET A 54 -5.71 11.65 11.92
N MET A 55 -5.53 12.81 11.27
CA MET A 55 -5.26 14.08 11.96
C MET A 55 -6.43 14.50 12.84
N SER A 56 -7.67 14.30 12.38
CA SER A 56 -8.86 14.55 13.20
C SER A 56 -8.93 13.67 14.44
N ALA A 57 -8.64 12.37 14.30
CA ALA A 57 -8.58 11.44 15.42
C ALA A 57 -7.45 11.78 16.40
N LEU A 58 -6.27 12.18 15.88
CA LEU A 58 -5.15 12.64 16.69
C LEU A 58 -5.52 13.87 17.53
N ARG A 59 -6.14 14.88 16.90
CA ARG A 59 -6.61 16.07 17.61
C ARG A 59 -7.63 15.73 18.71
N ALA A 60 -8.54 14.81 18.43
CA ALA A 60 -9.51 14.35 19.43
C ALA A 60 -8.81 13.66 20.61
N ALA A 61 -7.86 12.78 20.32
CA ALA A 61 -7.08 12.06 21.31
C ALA A 61 -6.23 12.99 22.20
N ILE A 62 -5.59 14.02 21.59
CA ILE A 62 -4.82 15.01 22.35
C ILE A 62 -5.73 15.79 23.33
N ARG A 63 -6.93 16.18 22.90
CA ARG A 63 -7.89 16.88 23.81
C ARG A 63 -8.33 15.98 24.96
N GLU A 64 -8.50 14.69 24.72
CA GLU A 64 -8.90 13.72 25.73
C GLU A 64 -7.76 13.40 26.71
N ALA A 65 -6.56 13.11 26.17
CA ALA A 65 -5.41 12.67 26.96
C ALA A 65 -4.77 13.83 27.77
N SER A 66 -4.83 15.06 27.25
CA SER A 66 -4.10 16.20 27.83
C SER A 66 -4.94 17.49 27.83
N PRO A 67 -6.12 17.53 28.48
CA PRO A 67 -7.04 18.64 28.37
C PRO A 67 -6.44 19.99 28.82
N GLY A 68 -5.53 19.97 29.81
CA GLY A 68 -4.86 21.19 30.31
C GLY A 68 -3.81 21.79 29.36
N ASN A 69 -3.23 20.98 28.45
CA ASN A 69 -2.19 21.39 27.50
C ASN A 69 -2.61 21.23 26.05
N ALA A 70 -3.85 20.83 25.79
CA ALA A 70 -4.31 20.49 24.45
C ALA A 70 -4.08 21.63 23.42
N ALA A 71 -4.32 22.89 23.81
CA ALA A 71 -4.13 24.01 22.92
C ALA A 71 -2.68 24.15 22.42
N THR A 72 -1.70 23.98 23.31
CA THR A 72 -0.27 24.03 22.94
C THR A 72 0.13 22.85 22.08
N LEU A 73 -0.31 21.63 22.41
CA LEU A 73 0.02 20.42 21.66
C LEU A 73 -0.61 20.42 20.25
N LEU A 74 -1.79 20.99 20.10
CA LEU A 74 -2.46 21.11 18.79
C LEU A 74 -1.73 22.05 17.84
N VAL A 75 -0.98 23.04 18.32
CA VAL A 75 -0.12 23.89 17.48
C VAL A 75 0.91 23.03 16.73
N THR A 76 1.53 22.05 17.40
CA THR A 76 2.47 21.13 16.74
C THR A 76 1.82 20.34 15.59
N VAL A 77 0.55 19.94 15.74
CA VAL A 77 -0.19 19.25 14.68
C VAL A 77 -0.48 20.21 13.50
N ASP A 78 -0.84 21.44 13.79
CA ASP A 78 -1.12 22.44 12.77
C ASP A 78 0.17 22.86 12.03
N ASP A 79 1.28 23.02 12.76
CA ASP A 79 2.60 23.32 12.17
C ASP A 79 3.07 22.17 11.27
N PHE A 80 2.87 20.91 11.69
CA PHE A 80 3.20 19.74 10.85
C PHE A 80 2.33 19.71 9.57
N GLU A 81 1.05 20.03 9.64
CA GLU A 81 0.22 20.10 8.42
C GLU A 81 0.66 21.21 7.47
N ALA A 82 1.21 22.29 8.00
CA ALA A 82 1.76 23.39 7.19
C ALA A 82 3.13 23.05 6.58
N GLU A 83 3.97 22.29 7.32
CA GLU A 83 5.35 21.94 6.93
C GLU A 83 5.63 20.44 7.09
N PRO A 84 4.99 19.55 6.29
CA PRO A 84 5.07 18.10 6.48
C PRO A 84 6.45 17.50 6.20
N GLU A 85 7.35 18.23 5.55
CA GLU A 85 8.72 17.80 5.28
C GLU A 85 9.72 18.15 6.39
N ASN A 86 9.29 18.88 7.42
CA ASN A 86 10.13 19.30 8.53
C ASN A 86 10.38 18.10 9.49
N ASP A 87 11.62 17.66 9.62
CA ASP A 87 11.97 16.46 10.38
C ASP A 87 11.80 16.66 11.90
N ASP A 88 12.00 17.86 12.42
CA ASP A 88 11.77 18.16 13.84
C ASP A 88 10.27 18.07 14.16
N LEU A 89 9.41 18.56 13.28
CA LEU A 89 7.97 18.44 13.44
C LEU A 89 7.49 16.99 13.30
N LYS A 90 8.09 16.19 12.41
CA LYS A 90 7.84 14.73 12.33
C LYS A 90 8.15 14.03 13.65
N ALA A 91 9.29 14.36 14.27
CA ALA A 91 9.67 13.77 15.56
C ALA A 91 8.71 14.17 16.70
N HIS A 92 8.30 15.42 16.75
CA HIS A 92 7.31 15.89 17.72
C HIS A 92 5.94 15.25 17.50
N LEU A 93 5.49 15.15 16.24
CA LEU A 93 4.25 14.48 15.92
C LEU A 93 4.25 13.00 16.33
N ALA A 94 5.35 12.29 16.08
CA ALA A 94 5.50 10.88 16.48
C ALA A 94 5.38 10.72 18.01
N ALA A 95 5.90 11.67 18.80
CA ALA A 95 5.75 11.67 20.25
C ALA A 95 4.29 11.88 20.68
N LEU A 96 3.56 12.77 20.01
CA LEU A 96 2.13 12.98 20.24
C LEU A 96 1.30 11.75 19.85
N GLU A 97 1.61 11.11 18.73
CA GLU A 97 0.96 9.87 18.28
C GLU A 97 1.16 8.74 19.30
N ALA A 98 2.36 8.61 19.87
CA ALA A 98 2.65 7.61 20.93
C ALA A 98 1.74 7.78 22.15
N VAL A 99 1.48 9.03 22.57
CA VAL A 99 0.54 9.32 23.66
C VAL A 99 -0.90 9.05 23.23
N ALA A 100 -1.26 9.47 22.00
CA ALA A 100 -2.60 9.29 21.45
C ALA A 100 -3.00 7.81 21.26
N MET A 101 -2.03 6.90 21.12
CA MET A 101 -2.28 5.45 21.08
C MET A 101 -2.97 4.91 22.35
N GLY A 102 -2.90 5.64 23.48
CA GLY A 102 -3.66 5.31 24.69
C GLY A 102 -5.15 5.69 24.60
N VAL A 103 -5.59 6.39 23.56
CA VAL A 103 -6.97 6.87 23.39
C VAL A 103 -7.66 6.08 22.27
N PRO A 104 -8.81 5.42 22.54
CA PRO A 104 -9.45 4.51 21.60
C PRO A 104 -9.72 5.09 20.22
N VAL A 105 -10.19 6.34 20.13
CA VAL A 105 -10.52 6.98 18.85
C VAL A 105 -9.33 7.06 17.89
N TYR A 106 -8.10 7.25 18.39
CA TYR A 106 -6.90 7.26 17.57
C TYR A 106 -6.36 5.85 17.34
N ALA A 107 -6.29 5.03 18.39
CA ALA A 107 -5.79 3.66 18.31
C ALA A 107 -6.54 2.80 17.29
N GLU A 108 -7.88 2.93 17.21
CA GLU A 108 -8.71 2.24 16.23
C GLU A 108 -8.38 2.67 14.79
N GLN A 109 -8.22 3.97 14.53
CA GLN A 109 -7.84 4.46 13.20
C GLN A 109 -6.44 3.99 12.81
N ARG A 110 -5.50 3.98 13.75
CA ARG A 110 -4.14 3.49 13.52
C ARG A 110 -4.12 1.99 13.22
N ALA A 111 -4.87 1.19 13.97
CA ALA A 111 -5.00 -0.24 13.73
C ALA A 111 -5.59 -0.56 12.35
N LEU A 112 -6.60 0.21 11.90
CA LEU A 112 -7.16 0.10 10.56
C LEU A 112 -6.11 0.43 9.49
N GLN A 113 -5.36 1.50 9.67
CA GLN A 113 -4.28 1.91 8.76
C GLN A 113 -3.20 0.82 8.66
N GLU A 114 -2.71 0.32 9.78
CA GLU A 114 -1.67 -0.71 9.84
C GLU A 114 -2.14 -2.03 9.22
N ARG A 115 -3.38 -2.44 9.52
CA ARG A 115 -3.98 -3.61 8.88
C ARG A 115 -4.04 -3.45 7.37
N HIS A 116 -4.44 -2.27 6.89
CA HIS A 116 -4.51 -2.00 5.45
C HIS A 116 -3.11 -2.08 4.82
N LEU A 117 -2.12 -1.41 5.40
CA LEU A 117 -0.74 -1.40 4.91
C LEU A 117 -0.13 -2.81 4.92
N GLY A 118 -0.33 -3.57 5.98
CA GLY A 118 0.14 -4.95 6.09
C GLY A 118 -0.45 -5.91 5.06
N MET A 119 -1.67 -5.65 4.58
CA MET A 119 -2.33 -6.48 3.57
C MET A 119 -1.96 -6.13 2.12
N ILE A 120 -1.35 -4.97 1.88
CA ILE A 120 -0.94 -4.55 0.52
C ILE A 120 -0.11 -5.62 -0.18
N PRO A 121 1.01 -6.12 0.36
CA PRO A 121 1.86 -7.07 -0.37
C PRO A 121 1.14 -8.39 -0.64
N TRP A 122 0.33 -8.88 0.29
CA TRP A 122 -0.43 -10.11 0.10
C TRP A 122 -1.42 -9.99 -1.06
N VAL A 123 -2.28 -8.98 -1.03
CA VAL A 123 -3.30 -8.80 -2.06
C VAL A 123 -2.67 -8.42 -3.40
N ALA A 124 -1.59 -7.62 -3.41
CA ALA A 124 -0.86 -7.29 -4.62
C ALA A 124 -0.26 -8.53 -5.28
N ALA A 125 0.40 -9.42 -4.52
CA ALA A 125 0.91 -10.68 -5.02
C ALA A 125 -0.21 -11.57 -5.60
N GLN A 126 -1.34 -11.68 -4.90
CA GLN A 126 -2.49 -12.46 -5.32
C GLN A 126 -3.03 -12.04 -6.70
N HIS A 127 -3.06 -10.74 -6.97
CA HIS A 127 -3.54 -10.19 -8.23
C HIS A 127 -2.50 -10.18 -9.36
N ALA A 128 -1.22 -9.92 -9.03
CA ALA A 128 -0.19 -9.61 -10.01
C ALA A 128 0.67 -10.80 -10.43
N LEU A 129 0.82 -11.84 -9.60
CA LEU A 129 1.61 -13.03 -9.94
C LEU A 129 1.03 -13.75 -11.15
N ARG A 130 1.93 -14.16 -12.05
CA ARG A 130 1.61 -14.91 -13.27
C ARG A 130 2.31 -16.26 -13.33
N GLY A 131 3.31 -16.48 -12.46
CA GLY A 131 4.08 -17.72 -12.39
C GLY A 131 5.17 -17.65 -11.34
N TRP A 132 5.74 -18.78 -11.05
CA TRP A 132 6.99 -18.93 -10.30
C TRP A 132 7.76 -20.15 -10.75
N GLU A 133 9.05 -20.11 -10.52
CA GLU A 133 9.98 -21.22 -10.77
C GLU A 133 10.94 -21.35 -9.59
N GLY A 134 11.30 -22.55 -9.24
CA GLY A 134 12.27 -22.83 -8.18
C GLY A 134 11.95 -24.10 -7.40
N GLU A 135 12.92 -24.54 -6.62
CA GLU A 135 12.78 -25.76 -5.83
C GLU A 135 11.73 -25.60 -4.71
N ARG A 136 11.01 -26.70 -4.47
CA ARG A 136 10.03 -26.84 -3.39
C ARG A 136 8.80 -25.91 -3.51
N LEU A 137 8.57 -25.34 -4.68
CA LEU A 137 7.32 -24.64 -4.96
C LEU A 137 6.30 -25.60 -5.57
N PRO A 138 5.02 -25.52 -5.19
CA PRO A 138 3.97 -26.25 -5.87
C PRO A 138 3.78 -25.73 -7.29
N PRO A 139 3.14 -26.50 -8.18
CA PRO A 139 2.74 -25.99 -9.49
C PRO A 139 1.95 -24.70 -9.37
N PHE A 140 2.33 -23.68 -10.14
CA PHE A 140 1.61 -22.42 -10.15
C PHE A 140 0.20 -22.59 -10.73
N ALA A 141 -0.79 -22.03 -10.05
CA ALA A 141 -2.16 -22.01 -10.52
C ALA A 141 -2.82 -20.65 -10.23
N ARG A 142 -3.84 -20.34 -11.00
CA ARG A 142 -4.73 -19.19 -10.76
C ARG A 142 -6.18 -19.64 -10.87
N GLU A 143 -6.99 -19.18 -9.94
CA GLU A 143 -8.42 -19.41 -9.93
C GLU A 143 -9.15 -18.10 -10.03
N ARG A 144 -10.07 -18.00 -11.01
CA ARG A 144 -10.83 -16.74 -11.27
C ARG A 144 -9.94 -15.50 -11.43
N GLY A 145 -8.73 -15.71 -11.97
CA GLY A 145 -7.78 -14.62 -12.19
C GLY A 145 -6.91 -14.23 -10.99
N LEU A 146 -7.01 -14.94 -9.86
CA LEU A 146 -6.22 -14.72 -8.64
C LEU A 146 -5.38 -15.95 -8.30
N VAL A 147 -4.26 -15.76 -7.61
CA VAL A 147 -3.53 -16.87 -7.01
C VAL A 147 -4.29 -17.30 -5.73
N PRO A 148 -4.60 -18.60 -5.56
CA PRO A 148 -5.23 -19.10 -4.35
C PRO A 148 -4.43 -18.77 -3.09
N GLU A 149 -5.13 -18.53 -1.97
CA GLU A 149 -4.49 -18.12 -0.71
C GLU A 149 -3.60 -19.21 -0.12
N ASP A 150 -4.00 -20.46 -0.25
CA ASP A 150 -3.21 -21.62 0.17
C ASP A 150 -1.90 -21.75 -0.61
N LEU A 151 -1.91 -21.42 -1.91
CA LEU A 151 -0.68 -21.38 -2.71
C LEU A 151 0.23 -20.20 -2.33
N LEU A 152 -0.31 -19.03 -2.01
CA LEU A 152 0.51 -17.93 -1.50
C LEU A 152 1.09 -18.24 -0.12
N GLY A 153 0.32 -18.93 0.73
CA GLY A 153 0.73 -19.30 2.08
C GLY A 153 1.91 -20.28 2.16
N VAL A 154 2.28 -20.96 1.05
CA VAL A 154 3.48 -21.81 1.02
C VAL A 154 4.77 -21.05 0.70
N LEU A 155 4.65 -19.78 0.27
CA LEU A 155 5.83 -18.96 0.01
C LEU A 155 6.48 -18.54 1.32
N PRO A 156 7.82 -18.48 1.39
CA PRO A 156 8.50 -17.87 2.51
C PRO A 156 8.04 -16.41 2.70
N GLU A 157 7.78 -16.01 3.93
CA GLU A 157 7.22 -14.69 4.26
C GLU A 157 8.02 -13.55 3.63
N GLY A 158 9.34 -13.56 3.76
CA GLY A 158 10.21 -12.53 3.17
C GLY A 158 10.10 -12.45 1.64
N GLU A 159 9.96 -13.59 0.97
CA GLU A 159 9.78 -13.62 -0.49
C GLU A 159 8.39 -13.12 -0.88
N LEU A 160 7.35 -13.54 -0.15
CA LEU A 160 5.99 -13.05 -0.38
C LEU A 160 5.90 -11.53 -0.22
N LEU A 161 6.51 -10.98 0.83
CA LEU A 161 6.55 -9.53 1.06
C LEU A 161 7.30 -8.82 -0.07
N ALA A 162 8.49 -9.30 -0.47
CA ALA A 162 9.26 -8.70 -1.55
C ALA A 162 8.51 -8.73 -2.89
N VAL A 163 7.90 -9.87 -3.24
CA VAL A 163 7.07 -10.05 -4.43
C VAL A 163 5.85 -9.13 -4.40
N GLY A 164 5.19 -9.05 -3.26
CA GLY A 164 4.00 -8.21 -3.08
C GLY A 164 4.30 -6.72 -3.19
N TRP A 165 5.39 -6.26 -2.59
CA TRP A 165 5.82 -4.85 -2.72
C TRP A 165 6.28 -4.52 -4.14
N LYS A 166 6.99 -5.45 -4.81
CA LYS A 166 7.32 -5.30 -6.24
C LYS A 166 6.05 -5.22 -7.08
N ALA A 167 5.08 -6.11 -6.84
CA ALA A 167 3.80 -6.09 -7.53
C ALA A 167 3.05 -4.77 -7.31
N PHE A 168 3.04 -4.26 -6.08
CA PHE A 168 2.42 -2.99 -5.74
C PHE A 168 3.10 -1.81 -6.43
N SER A 169 4.44 -1.79 -6.49
CA SER A 169 5.18 -0.73 -7.19
C SER A 169 4.83 -0.64 -8.68
N LEU A 170 4.59 -1.79 -9.33
CA LEU A 170 4.17 -1.84 -10.74
C LEU A 170 2.72 -1.35 -10.99
N MET A 171 1.94 -1.15 -9.93
CA MET A 171 0.60 -0.56 -10.04
C MET A 171 0.59 0.97 -9.95
N GLN A 172 1.67 1.55 -9.44
CA GLN A 172 1.80 3.01 -9.36
C GLN A 172 1.96 3.58 -10.77
N PRO A 173 1.36 4.74 -11.07
CA PRO A 173 1.60 5.42 -12.33
C PRO A 173 3.08 5.77 -12.42
N ASP A 174 3.69 5.47 -13.57
CA ASP A 174 5.05 5.91 -13.87
C ASP A 174 5.08 7.45 -13.76
N GLN A 175 5.86 8.00 -12.85
CA GLN A 175 5.97 9.46 -12.68
C GLN A 175 6.41 10.14 -13.98
N ALA A 176 7.17 9.43 -14.83
CA ALA A 176 7.53 9.89 -16.16
C ALA A 176 6.34 9.99 -17.13
N ALA A 177 5.28 9.17 -16.94
CA ALA A 177 4.08 9.23 -17.76
C ALA A 177 3.08 10.30 -17.30
N ALA A 178 3.15 10.75 -16.05
CA ALA A 178 2.26 11.78 -15.50
C ALA A 178 2.61 13.20 -15.99
N GLY A 179 3.84 13.41 -16.52
CA GLY A 179 4.31 14.73 -16.98
C GLY A 179 3.87 15.14 -18.39
N ASN A 180 3.22 14.28 -19.17
CA ASN A 180 2.89 14.54 -20.59
C ASN A 180 1.41 14.81 -20.89
N SER A 181 0.63 15.24 -19.92
CA SER A 181 -0.74 15.70 -20.16
C SER A 181 -0.76 17.23 -20.26
N GLU A 182 -0.23 17.79 -21.37
CA GLU A 182 -0.62 19.13 -21.74
C GLU A 182 -2.11 19.10 -22.13
N PRO A 183 -2.93 20.06 -21.59
CA PRO A 183 -4.32 20.15 -21.99
C PRO A 183 -4.38 20.53 -23.49
N PRO A 184 -5.31 19.96 -24.26
CA PRO A 184 -5.50 20.36 -25.66
C PRO A 184 -5.88 21.85 -25.72
N SER A 185 -5.12 22.60 -26.51
CA SER A 185 -5.34 24.01 -26.85
C SER A 185 -6.62 24.21 -27.67
#